data_7f99c474c060d3324da56a050e44db96
#
_entry.id   7f99c474c060d3324da56a050e44db96
#
_cell.length_a   1.000
_cell.length_b   1.000
_cell.length_c   1.000
_cell.angle_alpha   90.00
_cell.angle_beta   90.00
_cell.angle_gamma   90.00
#
_symmetry.space_group_name_H-M   'P 1'
#
loop_
_entity.id
_entity.type
_entity.pdbx_description
1 polymer ?
#
loop_
_entity_poly.entity_id
_entity_poly.type
_entity_poly.pdbx_seq_one_letter_code
_entity_poly.pdbx_strand_id
1 'polypeptide(L)'
;TLGMNATRLYTLKYRNNDASQRTNQVLSIGRVQTPTLALIVRRQQEIENFVPTTYWVLTTLYRDTVFNVVMEEEEKDDEKGEKTVKSEQNKTKEKTPKGFKTREEGETILDKIRNLPFVVKKIEKKKGKEASPRLFDLTSLQVECNKKFGFSADQTLQLVQSLYEKKVSTYPRVDTTFLPDDVYPKCGQLMNGLKEYFHLMDRIKGQKLRKDKKFFDNSKVTDHHAIIPTGQPISVLSEMEKKVFDLIARRFIGIFYPDCLFDTTT
;
A
#
# COMPACT_ATOMS: atom_id res chain seq x y z
N THR A 1 -12.12 22.10 23.81
CA THR A 1 -11.78 23.49 24.30
C THR A 1 -10.46 23.98 23.74
N LEU A 2 -9.35 23.22 23.79
CA LEU A 2 -8.04 23.67 23.29
C LEU A 2 -8.08 24.09 21.80
N GLY A 3 -8.62 23.25 20.92
CA GLY A 3 -8.73 23.54 19.49
C GLY A 3 -9.54 24.80 19.19
N MET A 4 -10.65 25.01 19.88
CA MET A 4 -11.48 26.20 19.72
C MET A 4 -10.75 27.48 20.15
N ASN A 5 -10.08 27.46 21.30
CA ASN A 5 -9.32 28.60 21.79
C ASN A 5 -8.14 28.93 20.88
N ALA A 6 -7.40 27.90 20.42
CA ALA A 6 -6.31 28.05 19.48
C ALA A 6 -6.80 28.60 18.14
N THR A 7 -7.88 28.08 17.57
CA THR A 7 -8.52 28.58 16.34
C THR A 7 -8.86 30.08 16.48
N ARG A 8 -9.48 30.45 17.59
CA ARG A 8 -9.83 31.85 17.85
C ARG A 8 -8.63 32.78 17.93
N LEU A 9 -7.61 32.38 18.70
CA LEU A 9 -6.38 33.16 18.87
C LEU A 9 -5.63 33.32 17.54
N TYR A 10 -5.45 32.24 16.78
CA TYR A 10 -4.75 32.27 15.49
C TYR A 10 -5.53 33.08 14.47
N THR A 11 -6.83 32.90 14.38
CA THR A 11 -7.66 33.71 13.48
C THR A 11 -7.58 35.21 13.81
N LEU A 12 -7.63 35.58 15.09
CA LEU A 12 -7.49 36.99 15.51
C LEU A 12 -6.09 37.55 15.26
N LYS A 13 -5.04 36.75 15.47
CA LYS A 13 -3.65 37.20 15.33
C LYS A 13 -3.20 37.32 13.86
N TYR A 14 -3.62 36.42 13.01
CA TYR A 14 -3.15 36.32 11.63
C TYR A 14 -4.20 36.73 10.59
N ARG A 15 -5.34 37.19 11.01
CA ARG A 15 -6.35 37.72 10.10
C ARG A 15 -5.81 39.03 9.49
N ASN A 16 -5.69 39.08 8.16
CA ASN A 16 -5.29 40.28 7.48
C ASN A 16 -6.31 41.37 7.74
N ASN A 17 -5.86 42.47 8.34
CA ASN A 17 -6.69 43.66 8.62
C ASN A 17 -6.83 44.57 7.40
N ASP A 18 -6.32 44.23 6.24
CA ASP A 18 -6.48 44.98 5.01
C ASP A 18 -7.96 44.98 4.58
N ALA A 19 -8.56 46.15 4.62
CA ALA A 19 -9.97 46.36 4.33
C ALA A 19 -10.39 45.94 2.91
N SER A 20 -9.44 45.82 1.98
CA SER A 20 -9.64 45.38 0.58
C SER A 20 -9.69 43.85 0.40
N GLN A 21 -9.24 43.07 1.39
CA GLN A 21 -9.21 41.61 1.36
C GLN A 21 -9.74 41.00 2.65
N ARG A 22 -10.85 41.47 3.18
CA ARG A 22 -11.54 40.86 4.32
C ARG A 22 -12.12 39.49 3.90
N THR A 23 -11.29 38.49 3.80
CA THR A 23 -11.76 37.10 3.77
C THR A 23 -12.21 36.74 5.19
N ASN A 24 -13.48 36.36 5.37
CA ASN A 24 -14.00 35.80 6.63
C ASN A 24 -13.39 34.42 6.93
N GLN A 25 -12.13 34.19 6.54
CA GLN A 25 -11.48 32.89 6.66
C GLN A 25 -11.09 32.64 8.11
N VAL A 26 -11.64 31.59 8.67
CA VAL A 26 -11.27 31.08 10.00
C VAL A 26 -10.06 30.17 9.85
N LEU A 27 -8.98 30.49 10.57
CA LEU A 27 -7.80 29.64 10.64
C LEU A 27 -8.02 28.52 11.67
N SER A 28 -8.63 27.44 11.25
CA SER A 28 -8.98 26.33 12.14
C SER A 28 -7.77 25.53 12.59
N ILE A 29 -7.66 25.28 13.90
CA ILE A 29 -6.65 24.44 14.52
C ILE A 29 -7.35 23.25 15.16
N GLY A 30 -6.92 22.06 14.79
CA GLY A 30 -7.47 20.80 15.31
C GLY A 30 -6.40 19.75 15.52
N ARG A 31 -6.67 18.86 16.45
CA ARG A 31 -5.72 17.76 16.79
C ARG A 31 -5.47 16.75 15.68
N VAL A 32 -6.30 16.75 14.64
CA VAL A 32 -6.11 15.92 13.43
C VAL A 32 -5.68 16.77 12.25
N GLN A 33 -6.40 17.84 11.95
CA GLN A 33 -6.13 18.71 10.79
C GLN A 33 -4.71 19.30 10.82
N THR A 34 -4.29 19.86 11.96
CA THR A 34 -3.00 20.55 12.05
C THR A 34 -1.80 19.59 11.91
N PRO A 35 -1.75 18.44 12.58
CA PRO A 35 -0.68 17.46 12.32
C PRO A 35 -0.70 16.94 10.87
N THR A 36 -1.87 16.70 10.29
CA THR A 36 -1.97 16.26 8.89
C THR A 36 -1.42 17.31 7.94
N LEU A 37 -1.79 18.57 8.13
CA LEU A 37 -1.25 19.69 7.35
C LEU A 37 0.26 19.80 7.52
N ALA A 38 0.78 19.64 8.75
CA ALA A 38 2.21 19.69 9.02
C ALA A 38 2.99 18.60 8.27
N LEU A 39 2.43 17.38 8.14
CA LEU A 39 3.03 16.32 7.35
C LEU A 39 3.10 16.68 5.85
N ILE A 40 2.03 17.26 5.32
CA ILE A 40 1.97 17.72 3.92
C ILE A 40 3.01 18.82 3.68
N VAL A 41 3.06 19.82 4.55
CA VAL A 41 4.03 20.94 4.44
C VAL A 41 5.48 20.43 4.52
N ARG A 42 5.78 19.52 5.45
CA ARG A 42 7.11 18.90 5.53
C ARG A 42 7.48 18.18 4.24
N ARG A 43 6.56 17.39 3.69
CA ARG A 43 6.79 16.70 2.41
C ARG A 43 7.01 17.70 1.27
N GLN A 44 6.25 18.78 1.22
CA GLN A 44 6.44 19.84 0.24
C GLN A 44 7.83 20.47 0.37
N GLN A 45 8.26 20.80 1.58
CA GLN A 45 9.60 21.33 1.85
C GLN A 45 10.71 20.34 1.46
N GLU A 46 10.53 19.04 1.73
CA GLU A 46 11.48 18.00 1.29
C GLU A 46 11.60 17.95 -0.24
N ILE A 47 10.48 18.13 -0.96
CA ILE A 47 10.46 18.15 -2.43
C ILE A 47 11.13 19.42 -2.95
N GLU A 48 10.83 20.59 -2.39
CA GLU A 48 11.41 21.87 -2.79
C GLU A 48 12.91 21.96 -2.52
N ASN A 49 13.35 21.38 -1.41
CA ASN A 49 14.77 21.35 -1.02
C ASN A 49 15.52 20.11 -1.54
N PHE A 50 14.86 19.28 -2.37
CA PHE A 50 15.50 18.08 -2.90
C PHE A 50 16.60 18.43 -3.89
N VAL A 51 17.82 18.01 -3.55
CA VAL A 51 18.99 18.13 -4.42
C VAL A 51 19.31 16.75 -4.99
N PRO A 52 19.12 16.53 -6.30
CA PRO A 52 19.45 15.26 -6.91
C PRO A 52 20.95 15.01 -6.87
N THR A 53 21.34 13.80 -6.47
CA THR A 53 22.74 13.37 -6.49
C THR A 53 22.93 12.34 -7.59
N THR A 54 23.96 12.53 -8.42
CA THR A 54 24.34 11.56 -9.45
C THR A 54 25.16 10.44 -8.82
N TYR A 55 24.88 9.22 -9.22
CA TYR A 55 25.68 8.05 -8.85
C TYR A 55 25.91 7.16 -10.08
N TRP A 56 26.95 6.36 -10.02
CA TRP A 56 27.37 5.51 -11.12
C TRP A 56 27.20 4.04 -10.74
N VAL A 57 26.64 3.23 -11.63
CA VAL A 57 26.43 1.79 -11.39
C VAL A 57 27.25 1.01 -12.41
N LEU A 58 28.01 0.04 -11.92
CA LEU A 58 28.74 -0.88 -12.76
C LEU A 58 27.89 -2.12 -13.01
N THR A 59 27.66 -2.42 -14.29
CA THR A 59 26.87 -3.59 -14.71
C THR A 59 27.65 -4.42 -15.72
N THR A 60 27.39 -5.73 -15.75
CA THR A 60 27.91 -6.61 -16.80
C THR A 60 26.77 -7.46 -17.36
N LEU A 61 26.84 -7.73 -18.65
CA LEU A 61 25.93 -8.64 -19.36
C LEU A 61 26.65 -9.98 -19.61
N TYR A 62 26.11 -11.05 -19.08
CA TYR A 62 26.62 -12.40 -19.33
C TYR A 62 25.47 -13.35 -19.61
N ARG A 63 25.47 -14.00 -20.81
CA ARG A 63 24.42 -14.92 -21.25
C ARG A 63 23.00 -14.38 -21.05
N ASP A 64 22.72 -13.20 -21.60
CA ASP A 64 21.44 -12.48 -21.55
C ASP A 64 20.96 -12.10 -20.13
N THR A 65 21.83 -12.22 -19.13
CA THR A 65 21.55 -11.82 -17.75
C THR A 65 22.42 -10.63 -17.36
N VAL A 66 21.77 -9.58 -16.82
CA VAL A 66 22.46 -8.39 -16.31
C VAL A 66 22.83 -8.60 -14.84
N PHE A 67 24.11 -8.47 -14.53
CA PHE A 67 24.63 -8.48 -13.16
C PHE A 67 25.01 -7.06 -12.76
N ASN A 68 24.59 -6.64 -11.58
CA ASN A 68 24.93 -5.34 -11.00
C ASN A 68 25.97 -5.53 -9.90
N VAL A 69 26.87 -4.55 -9.77
CA VAL A 69 27.77 -4.51 -8.62
C VAL A 69 26.97 -4.36 -7.31
N VAL A 70 27.33 -5.15 -6.31
CA VAL A 70 26.80 -4.98 -4.96
C VAL A 70 27.87 -4.30 -4.12
N MET A 71 27.58 -3.07 -3.66
CA MET A 71 28.43 -2.35 -2.72
C MET A 71 28.09 -2.85 -1.31
N GLU A 72 29.06 -3.37 -0.57
CA GLU A 72 28.89 -3.68 0.85
C GLU A 72 28.69 -2.37 1.63
N GLU A 73 27.67 -2.30 2.45
CA GLU A 73 27.51 -1.18 3.39
C GLU A 73 28.59 -1.33 4.47
N GLU A 74 29.47 -0.37 4.59
CA GLU A 74 30.19 -0.19 5.84
C GLU A 74 29.14 0.13 6.91
N GLU A 75 28.85 -0.84 7.78
CA GLU A 75 28.07 -0.61 9.00
C GLU A 75 28.88 0.40 9.83
N LYS A 76 28.49 1.68 9.74
CA LYS A 76 28.90 2.64 10.76
C LYS A 76 28.15 2.27 12.03
N ASP A 77 28.86 1.73 12.99
CA ASP A 77 28.44 1.63 14.36
C ASP A 77 28.08 3.03 14.90
N ASP A 78 26.81 3.41 14.75
CA ASP A 78 26.27 4.52 15.53
C ASP A 78 25.98 4.00 16.94
N GLU A 79 26.99 4.05 17.80
CA GLU A 79 26.80 4.06 19.24
C GLU A 79 25.93 5.25 19.62
N LYS A 80 24.67 4.98 19.96
CA LYS A 80 23.96 5.50 21.13
C LYS A 80 22.45 5.21 21.04
N GLY A 81 22.05 4.51 22.07
CA GLY A 81 20.73 3.94 22.29
C GLY A 81 19.56 4.93 22.24
N GLU A 82 18.50 4.40 21.64
CA GLU A 82 17.12 4.54 22.10
C GLU A 82 16.31 3.42 21.46
N LYS A 83 15.83 2.52 22.32
CA LYS A 83 14.91 1.44 21.95
C LYS A 83 13.54 2.04 21.65
N THR A 84 13.31 2.48 20.43
CA THR A 84 11.97 2.78 19.93
C THR A 84 11.36 1.52 19.32
N VAL A 85 10.16 1.22 19.78
CA VAL A 85 9.29 0.11 19.37
C VAL A 85 9.20 0.06 17.84
N LYS A 86 9.79 -0.97 17.23
CA LYS A 86 9.70 -1.24 15.80
C LYS A 86 8.32 -1.79 15.50
N SER A 87 7.43 -0.95 14.98
CA SER A 87 6.24 -1.39 14.28
C SER A 87 6.66 -2.16 13.02
N GLU A 88 6.17 -3.39 12.90
CA GLU A 88 6.32 -4.22 11.70
C GLU A 88 5.52 -3.63 10.54
N GLN A 89 6.06 -2.62 9.90
CA GLN A 89 5.58 -2.17 8.60
C GLN A 89 6.58 -2.56 7.53
N ASN A 90 6.16 -3.49 6.69
CA ASN A 90 6.68 -3.89 5.39
C ASN A 90 8.02 -3.25 4.97
N LYS A 91 9.10 -3.96 5.23
CA LYS A 91 10.40 -3.72 4.58
C LYS A 91 10.43 -4.33 3.17
N THR A 92 9.67 -3.81 2.23
CA THR A 92 10.13 -3.70 0.85
C THR A 92 10.93 -2.39 0.75
N LYS A 93 12.08 -2.34 1.40
CA LYS A 93 13.13 -1.44 0.92
C LYS A 93 13.52 -1.98 -0.44
N GLU A 94 13.02 -1.38 -1.52
CA GLU A 94 13.76 -1.34 -2.77
C GLU A 94 15.14 -0.85 -2.37
N LYS A 95 16.11 -1.77 -2.37
CA LYS A 95 17.52 -1.40 -2.24
C LYS A 95 17.81 -0.61 -3.49
N THR A 96 17.69 0.72 -3.41
CA THR A 96 18.24 1.60 -4.42
C THR A 96 19.69 1.16 -4.60
N PRO A 97 20.11 0.80 -5.82
CA PRO A 97 21.47 0.35 -6.04
C PRO A 97 22.38 1.48 -5.60
N LYS A 98 23.12 1.28 -4.51
CA LYS A 98 24.16 2.21 -4.12
C LYS A 98 25.23 2.12 -5.20
N GLY A 99 25.39 3.20 -5.94
CA GLY A 99 26.42 3.34 -6.96
C GLY A 99 27.67 4.05 -6.41
N PHE A 100 28.69 4.14 -7.25
CA PHE A 100 29.88 4.93 -6.98
C PHE A 100 29.52 6.42 -6.94
N LYS A 101 30.18 7.18 -6.08
CA LYS A 101 29.94 8.62 -5.95
C LYS A 101 30.52 9.40 -7.12
N THR A 102 31.64 8.94 -7.66
CA THR A 102 32.30 9.54 -8.80
C THR A 102 32.45 8.52 -9.93
N ARG A 103 32.59 9.02 -11.16
CA ARG A 103 32.85 8.20 -12.33
C ARG A 103 34.21 7.53 -12.27
N GLU A 104 35.19 8.24 -11.77
CA GLU A 104 36.59 7.78 -11.65
C GLU A 104 36.69 6.56 -10.72
N GLU A 105 35.94 6.54 -9.62
CA GLU A 105 35.88 5.35 -8.74
C GLU A 105 35.36 4.11 -9.50
N GLY A 106 34.28 4.28 -10.28
CA GLY A 106 33.75 3.21 -11.10
C GLY A 106 34.70 2.74 -12.20
N GLU A 107 35.37 3.67 -12.90
CA GLU A 107 36.34 3.39 -13.95
C GLU A 107 37.56 2.66 -13.37
N THR A 108 38.06 3.08 -12.21
CA THR A 108 39.20 2.40 -11.52
C THR A 108 38.88 0.94 -11.24
N ILE A 109 37.65 0.63 -10.81
CA ILE A 109 37.26 -0.76 -10.57
C ILE A 109 37.04 -1.49 -11.89
N LEU A 110 36.43 -0.84 -12.88
CA LEU A 110 36.26 -1.42 -14.21
C LEU A 110 37.59 -1.83 -14.83
N ASP A 111 38.63 -0.99 -14.76
CA ASP A 111 39.96 -1.30 -15.30
C ASP A 111 40.63 -2.47 -14.59
N LYS A 112 40.43 -2.59 -13.27
CA LYS A 112 40.92 -3.76 -12.50
C LYS A 112 40.30 -5.08 -12.92
N ILE A 113 39.02 -5.06 -13.32
CA ILE A 113 38.26 -6.29 -13.59
C ILE A 113 38.12 -6.58 -15.10
N ARG A 114 38.38 -5.62 -15.99
CA ARG A 114 38.15 -5.70 -17.44
C ARG A 114 38.75 -6.94 -18.10
N ASN A 115 39.93 -7.35 -17.65
CA ASN A 115 40.68 -8.49 -18.21
C ASN A 115 40.52 -9.76 -17.37
N LEU A 116 39.70 -9.75 -16.32
CA LEU A 116 39.45 -10.91 -15.48
C LEU A 116 38.29 -11.73 -16.04
N PRO A 117 38.32 -13.07 -15.97
CA PRO A 117 37.19 -13.88 -16.38
C PRO A 117 36.02 -13.66 -15.42
N PHE A 118 34.81 -13.56 -15.99
CA PHE A 118 33.57 -13.55 -15.19
C PHE A 118 33.31 -14.96 -14.67
N VAL A 119 33.39 -15.16 -13.36
CA VAL A 119 33.22 -16.45 -12.70
C VAL A 119 32.04 -16.39 -11.73
N VAL A 120 31.05 -17.24 -11.93
CA VAL A 120 29.96 -17.42 -10.97
C VAL A 120 30.47 -18.21 -9.76
N LYS A 121 30.61 -17.55 -8.62
CA LYS A 121 31.12 -18.18 -7.38
C LYS A 121 30.04 -18.95 -6.62
N LYS A 122 28.78 -18.50 -6.69
CA LYS A 122 27.70 -19.09 -5.91
C LYS A 122 26.37 -18.94 -6.63
N ILE A 123 25.57 -20.00 -6.61
CA ILE A 123 24.18 -19.98 -7.05
C ILE A 123 23.32 -20.48 -5.90
N GLU A 124 22.41 -19.65 -5.41
CA GLU A 124 21.45 -20.05 -4.40
C GLU A 124 20.04 -20.07 -4.99
N LYS A 125 19.34 -21.17 -4.78
CA LYS A 125 17.93 -21.31 -5.11
C LYS A 125 17.10 -21.33 -3.83
N LYS A 126 16.18 -20.39 -3.69
CA LYS A 126 15.28 -20.32 -2.53
C LYS A 126 13.84 -20.38 -3.00
N LYS A 127 13.05 -21.25 -2.37
CA LYS A 127 11.60 -21.29 -2.58
C LYS A 127 10.93 -20.25 -1.71
N GLY A 128 10.15 -19.38 -2.32
CA GLY A 128 9.36 -18.37 -1.65
C GLY A 128 7.86 -18.68 -1.76
N LYS A 129 7.10 -18.08 -0.86
CA LYS A 129 5.63 -18.11 -0.87
C LYS A 129 5.12 -16.69 -0.73
N GLU A 130 4.18 -16.32 -1.59
CA GLU A 130 3.46 -15.05 -1.50
C GLU A 130 1.98 -15.34 -1.27
N ALA A 131 1.50 -14.98 -0.10
CA ALA A 131 0.12 -15.14 0.26
C ALA A 131 -0.73 -14.01 -0.32
N SER A 132 -2.01 -14.29 -0.62
CA SER A 132 -2.97 -13.26 -1.05
C SER A 132 -2.91 -12.02 -0.16
N PRO A 133 -3.04 -10.81 -0.71
CA PRO A 133 -3.18 -9.58 0.07
C PRO A 133 -4.40 -9.65 0.99
N ARG A 134 -4.38 -8.90 2.10
CA ARG A 134 -5.53 -8.78 2.99
C ARG A 134 -6.72 -8.14 2.29
N LEU A 135 -7.91 -8.35 2.85
CA LEU A 135 -9.13 -7.68 2.42
C LEU A 135 -9.01 -6.16 2.56
N PHE A 136 -9.94 -5.44 1.99
CA PHE A 136 -9.94 -4.00 2.05
C PHE A 136 -10.61 -3.47 3.32
N ASP A 137 -9.95 -2.52 3.97
CA ASP A 137 -10.56 -1.43 4.70
C ASP A 137 -10.79 -0.23 3.77
N LEU A 138 -11.41 0.84 4.26
CA LEU A 138 -11.66 2.02 3.44
C LEU A 138 -10.37 2.62 2.89
N THR A 139 -9.35 2.78 3.74
CA THR A 139 -8.09 3.44 3.36
C THR A 139 -7.34 2.66 2.29
N SER A 140 -7.19 1.36 2.45
CA SER A 140 -6.50 0.52 1.46
C SER A 140 -7.27 0.44 0.14
N LEU A 141 -8.61 0.46 0.17
CA LEU A 141 -9.42 0.54 -1.04
C LEU A 141 -9.23 1.87 -1.76
N GLN A 142 -9.21 3.00 -1.04
CA GLN A 142 -8.93 4.33 -1.59
C GLN A 142 -7.55 4.38 -2.27
N VAL A 143 -6.53 3.83 -1.61
CA VAL A 143 -5.17 3.76 -2.17
C VAL A 143 -5.14 2.94 -3.47
N GLU A 144 -5.81 1.79 -3.49
CA GLU A 144 -5.83 0.92 -4.67
C GLU A 144 -6.63 1.54 -5.83
N CYS A 145 -7.76 2.17 -5.55
CA CYS A 145 -8.56 2.91 -6.52
C CYS A 145 -7.79 4.09 -7.11
N ASN A 146 -7.04 4.81 -6.28
CA ASN A 146 -6.20 5.91 -6.76
C ASN A 146 -5.09 5.40 -7.68
N LYS A 147 -4.37 4.34 -7.28
CA LYS A 147 -3.29 3.76 -8.09
C LYS A 147 -3.75 3.25 -9.44
N LYS A 148 -4.92 2.60 -9.50
CA LYS A 148 -5.41 1.95 -10.72
C LYS A 148 -6.25 2.84 -11.61
N PHE A 149 -7.02 3.74 -11.02
CA PHE A 149 -8.04 4.50 -11.73
C PHE A 149 -7.89 6.02 -11.59
N GLY A 150 -6.97 6.51 -10.74
CA GLY A 150 -6.81 7.92 -10.44
C GLY A 150 -7.94 8.52 -9.59
N PHE A 151 -8.78 7.68 -8.96
CA PHE A 151 -9.88 8.17 -8.14
C PHE A 151 -9.37 8.85 -6.88
N SER A 152 -9.99 9.96 -6.48
CA SER A 152 -9.72 10.58 -5.19
C SER A 152 -10.27 9.74 -4.04
N ALA A 153 -9.81 10.00 -2.82
CA ALA A 153 -10.32 9.34 -1.62
C ALA A 153 -11.82 9.58 -1.43
N ASP A 154 -12.28 10.80 -1.65
CA ASP A 154 -13.71 11.17 -1.55
C ASP A 154 -14.53 10.48 -2.63
N GLN A 155 -14.09 10.51 -3.88
CA GLN A 155 -14.76 9.80 -4.99
C GLN A 155 -14.88 8.31 -4.72
N THR A 156 -13.82 7.66 -4.22
CA THR A 156 -13.86 6.25 -3.84
C THR A 156 -14.86 5.99 -2.72
N LEU A 157 -14.89 6.87 -1.69
CA LEU A 157 -15.87 6.76 -0.61
C LEU A 157 -17.30 6.86 -1.11
N GLN A 158 -17.60 7.81 -2.00
CA GLN A 158 -18.93 7.95 -2.58
C GLN A 158 -19.34 6.71 -3.39
N LEU A 159 -18.42 6.16 -4.19
CA LEU A 159 -18.67 4.95 -4.98
C LEU A 159 -18.93 3.72 -4.10
N VAL A 160 -18.11 3.49 -3.08
CA VAL A 160 -18.31 2.33 -2.21
C VAL A 160 -19.51 2.51 -1.28
N GLN A 161 -19.86 3.73 -0.91
CA GLN A 161 -21.12 4.04 -0.19
C GLN A 161 -22.33 3.69 -1.06
N SER A 162 -22.32 4.04 -2.34
CA SER A 162 -23.36 3.66 -3.29
C SER A 162 -23.46 2.13 -3.46
N LEU A 163 -22.33 1.40 -3.52
CA LEU A 163 -22.33 -0.06 -3.55
C LEU A 163 -22.98 -0.66 -2.29
N TYR A 164 -22.74 -0.08 -1.13
CA TYR A 164 -23.38 -0.49 0.13
C TYR A 164 -24.89 -0.22 0.11
N GLU A 165 -25.32 0.96 -0.32
CA GLU A 165 -26.75 1.32 -0.42
C GLU A 165 -27.49 0.42 -1.43
N LYS A 166 -26.83 0.01 -2.50
CA LYS A 166 -27.31 -1.00 -3.45
C LYS A 166 -27.23 -2.44 -2.91
N LYS A 167 -26.73 -2.62 -1.68
CA LYS A 167 -26.61 -3.92 -0.98
C LYS A 167 -25.69 -4.91 -1.67
N VAL A 168 -24.77 -4.48 -2.54
CA VAL A 168 -23.81 -5.35 -3.22
C VAL A 168 -22.47 -5.48 -2.49
N SER A 169 -22.14 -4.54 -1.60
CA SER A 169 -21.00 -4.62 -0.69
C SER A 169 -21.39 -4.39 0.76
N THR A 170 -20.52 -4.78 1.69
CA THR A 170 -20.66 -4.48 3.12
C THR A 170 -20.34 -3.03 3.44
N TYR A 171 -20.54 -2.61 4.70
CA TYR A 171 -20.34 -1.23 5.16
C TYR A 171 -18.94 -0.71 4.85
N PRO A 172 -18.80 0.48 4.24
CA PRO A 172 -17.53 0.95 3.71
C PRO A 172 -16.61 1.62 4.72
N ARG A 173 -17.16 2.23 5.80
CA ARG A 173 -16.35 3.01 6.76
C ARG A 173 -15.79 2.10 7.84
N VAL A 174 -14.87 1.24 7.44
CA VAL A 174 -14.24 0.25 8.31
C VAL A 174 -12.73 0.46 8.34
N ASP A 175 -12.11 0.13 9.46
CA ASP A 175 -10.69 0.28 9.76
C ASP A 175 -9.97 -1.09 9.88
N THR A 176 -10.68 -2.18 9.62
CA THR A 176 -10.13 -3.53 9.67
C THR A 176 -10.13 -4.22 8.32
N THR A 177 -9.12 -5.06 8.11
CA THR A 177 -8.94 -5.90 6.91
C THR A 177 -9.27 -7.37 7.19
N PHE A 178 -9.89 -7.66 8.33
CA PHE A 178 -10.20 -9.00 8.80
C PHE A 178 -11.70 -9.29 8.77
N LEU A 179 -12.01 -10.58 8.72
CA LEU A 179 -13.37 -11.13 8.89
C LEU A 179 -13.47 -11.85 10.23
N PRO A 180 -14.63 -11.80 10.89
CA PRO A 180 -14.89 -12.65 12.03
C PRO A 180 -15.17 -14.08 11.60
N ASP A 181 -14.99 -15.03 12.51
CA ASP A 181 -15.13 -16.45 12.25
C ASP A 181 -16.53 -16.89 11.80
N ASP A 182 -17.56 -16.16 12.23
CA ASP A 182 -18.98 -16.43 11.89
C ASP A 182 -19.34 -16.07 10.43
N VAL A 183 -18.50 -15.28 9.76
CA VAL A 183 -18.64 -14.98 8.32
C VAL A 183 -18.14 -16.14 7.47
N TYR A 184 -17.16 -16.93 7.95
CA TYR A 184 -16.55 -18.00 7.18
C TYR A 184 -17.56 -19.02 6.59
N PRO A 185 -18.55 -19.54 7.36
CA PRO A 185 -19.54 -20.46 6.79
C PRO A 185 -20.38 -19.86 5.65
N LYS A 186 -20.55 -18.54 5.65
CA LYS A 186 -21.34 -17.81 4.65
C LYS A 186 -20.55 -17.53 3.36
N CYS A 187 -19.22 -17.62 3.39
CA CYS A 187 -18.37 -17.27 2.25
C CYS A 187 -18.69 -18.05 0.98
N GLY A 188 -19.00 -19.34 1.10
CA GLY A 188 -19.42 -20.15 -0.05
C GLY A 188 -20.69 -19.63 -0.71
N GLN A 189 -21.68 -19.22 0.07
CA GLN A 189 -22.93 -18.63 -0.43
C GLN A 189 -22.67 -17.26 -1.08
N LEU A 190 -21.83 -16.41 -0.46
CA LEU A 190 -21.45 -15.11 -1.02
C LEU A 190 -20.77 -15.28 -2.39
N MET A 191 -19.87 -16.24 -2.50
CA MET A 191 -19.16 -16.54 -3.77
C MET A 191 -20.13 -17.04 -4.84
N ASN A 192 -21.10 -17.88 -4.50
CA ASN A 192 -22.11 -18.37 -5.45
C ASN A 192 -22.98 -17.23 -6.02
N GLY A 193 -23.11 -16.12 -5.32
CA GLY A 193 -23.78 -14.93 -5.81
C GLY A 193 -22.96 -14.13 -6.82
N LEU A 194 -21.65 -14.30 -6.87
CA LEU A 194 -20.75 -13.58 -7.78
C LEU A 194 -20.66 -14.25 -9.15
N LYS A 195 -21.78 -14.36 -9.86
CA LYS A 195 -21.90 -15.12 -11.12
C LYS A 195 -20.93 -14.64 -12.21
N GLU A 196 -20.68 -13.35 -12.32
CA GLU A 196 -19.77 -12.75 -13.31
C GLU A 196 -18.31 -13.13 -13.07
N TYR A 197 -17.98 -13.62 -11.87
CA TYR A 197 -16.62 -14.00 -11.45
C TYR A 197 -16.39 -15.51 -11.40
N PHE A 198 -17.33 -16.34 -11.86
CA PHE A 198 -17.19 -17.80 -11.80
C PHE A 198 -15.93 -18.32 -12.50
N HIS A 199 -15.54 -17.69 -13.60
CA HIS A 199 -14.29 -18.00 -14.30
C HIS A 199 -13.03 -17.85 -13.43
N LEU A 200 -13.08 -17.02 -12.38
CA LEU A 200 -12.00 -16.86 -11.40
C LEU A 200 -12.06 -17.92 -10.29
N MET A 201 -13.12 -18.69 -10.20
CA MET A 201 -13.33 -19.65 -9.10
C MET A 201 -13.07 -21.11 -9.52
N ASP A 202 -12.78 -21.38 -10.78
CA ASP A 202 -12.62 -22.75 -11.31
C ASP A 202 -11.62 -23.59 -10.53
N ARG A 203 -10.54 -22.97 -10.04
CA ARG A 203 -9.49 -23.65 -9.27
C ARG A 203 -9.86 -23.99 -7.84
N ILE A 204 -10.88 -23.33 -7.29
CA ILE A 204 -11.32 -23.51 -5.88
C ILE A 204 -12.72 -24.12 -5.80
N LYS A 205 -13.38 -24.29 -6.96
CA LYS A 205 -14.72 -24.87 -7.06
C LYS A 205 -14.73 -26.32 -6.58
N GLY A 206 -15.68 -26.66 -5.74
CA GLY A 206 -15.82 -28.03 -5.20
C GLY A 206 -14.80 -28.39 -4.10
N GLN A 207 -13.91 -27.49 -3.74
CA GLN A 207 -12.99 -27.69 -2.63
C GLN A 207 -13.51 -27.00 -1.36
N LYS A 208 -13.07 -27.49 -0.18
CA LYS A 208 -13.30 -26.78 1.07
C LYS A 208 -12.52 -25.46 1.03
N LEU A 209 -13.21 -24.34 1.22
CA LEU A 209 -12.59 -23.02 1.23
C LEU A 209 -11.49 -22.96 2.32
N ARG A 210 -10.35 -22.37 1.96
CA ARG A 210 -9.25 -22.16 2.91
C ARG A 210 -9.71 -21.19 4.01
N LYS A 211 -9.50 -21.56 5.29
CA LYS A 211 -9.64 -20.68 6.44
C LYS A 211 -8.25 -20.37 6.99
N ASP A 212 -7.85 -19.12 6.95
CA ASP A 212 -6.53 -18.70 7.42
C ASP A 212 -6.69 -17.55 8.43
N LYS A 213 -5.93 -17.62 9.54
CA LYS A 213 -5.89 -16.56 10.57
C LYS A 213 -5.42 -15.21 10.02
N LYS A 214 -4.78 -15.19 8.86
CA LYS A 214 -4.41 -13.96 8.16
C LYS A 214 -5.64 -13.14 7.76
N PHE A 215 -6.79 -13.79 7.54
CA PHE A 215 -8.02 -13.18 7.04
C PHE A 215 -9.18 -13.28 8.05
N PHE A 216 -9.20 -14.33 8.87
CA PHE A 216 -10.25 -14.60 9.85
C PHE A 216 -9.69 -14.54 11.27
N ASP A 217 -9.97 -13.44 11.97
CA ASP A 217 -9.48 -13.22 13.34
C ASP A 217 -10.45 -12.30 14.10
N ASN A 218 -11.21 -12.87 15.02
CA ASN A 218 -12.17 -12.13 15.85
C ASN A 218 -11.53 -11.02 16.67
N SER A 219 -10.27 -11.19 17.08
CA SER A 219 -9.57 -10.20 17.91
C SER A 219 -9.21 -8.91 17.14
N LYS A 220 -9.29 -8.95 15.81
CA LYS A 220 -8.98 -7.84 14.88
C LYS A 220 -10.22 -7.19 14.29
N VAL A 221 -11.40 -7.64 14.69
CA VAL A 221 -12.69 -7.11 14.26
C VAL A 221 -13.35 -6.45 15.46
N THR A 222 -13.77 -5.19 15.31
CA THR A 222 -14.52 -4.44 16.31
C THR A 222 -15.99 -4.42 15.95
N ASP A 223 -16.54 -3.26 15.57
CA ASP A 223 -17.95 -3.09 15.23
C ASP A 223 -18.28 -3.57 13.81
N HIS A 224 -17.32 -3.46 12.89
CA HIS A 224 -17.48 -3.85 11.50
C HIS A 224 -16.28 -4.68 11.02
N HIS A 225 -16.50 -5.51 10.01
CA HIS A 225 -15.45 -6.30 9.37
C HIS A 225 -15.02 -5.67 8.03
N ALA A 226 -13.99 -6.23 7.40
CA ALA A 226 -13.48 -5.81 6.10
C ALA A 226 -14.57 -5.68 5.03
N ILE A 227 -14.32 -4.85 4.03
CA ILE A 227 -15.23 -4.66 2.88
C ILE A 227 -15.22 -5.91 2.01
N ILE A 228 -16.38 -6.56 1.87
CA ILE A 228 -16.57 -7.74 1.04
C ILE A 228 -17.86 -7.64 0.22
N PRO A 229 -18.00 -8.41 -0.87
CA PRO A 229 -19.26 -8.50 -1.59
C PRO A 229 -20.31 -9.25 -0.78
N THR A 230 -21.58 -8.92 -1.01
CA THR A 230 -22.72 -9.57 -0.35
C THR A 230 -23.33 -10.73 -1.15
N GLY A 231 -22.81 -10.97 -2.36
CA GLY A 231 -23.38 -11.98 -3.27
C GLY A 231 -24.68 -11.55 -3.96
N GLN A 232 -25.10 -10.29 -3.83
CA GLN A 232 -26.27 -9.78 -4.55
C GLN A 232 -25.92 -9.47 -6.02
N PRO A 233 -26.91 -9.56 -6.93
CA PRO A 233 -26.72 -9.26 -8.36
C PRO A 233 -26.22 -7.82 -8.58
N ILE A 234 -25.30 -7.62 -9.53
CA ILE A 234 -24.65 -6.33 -9.83
C ILE A 234 -25.23 -5.64 -11.09
N SER A 235 -26.45 -5.96 -11.47
CA SER A 235 -27.08 -5.55 -12.73
C SER A 235 -27.27 -4.03 -12.94
N VAL A 236 -27.13 -3.21 -11.89
CA VAL A 236 -27.44 -1.75 -11.93
C VAL A 236 -26.25 -0.92 -11.46
N LEU A 237 -25.02 -1.33 -11.78
CA LEU A 237 -23.81 -0.59 -11.43
C LEU A 237 -23.34 0.29 -12.61
N SER A 238 -22.98 1.53 -12.31
CA SER A 238 -22.25 2.39 -13.24
C SER A 238 -20.84 1.83 -13.53
N GLU A 239 -20.20 2.28 -14.60
CA GLU A 239 -18.86 1.82 -14.96
C GLU A 239 -17.81 2.09 -13.87
N MET A 240 -17.94 3.21 -13.14
CA MET A 240 -17.03 3.51 -12.01
C MET A 240 -17.30 2.59 -10.82
N GLU A 241 -18.57 2.33 -10.51
CA GLU A 241 -18.94 1.38 -9.45
C GLU A 241 -18.48 -0.05 -9.77
N LYS A 242 -18.61 -0.49 -11.02
CA LYS A 242 -18.10 -1.79 -11.47
C LYS A 242 -16.61 -1.94 -11.24
N LYS A 243 -15.81 -0.89 -11.52
CA LYS A 243 -14.38 -0.89 -11.26
C LYS A 243 -14.04 -1.08 -9.79
N VAL A 244 -14.74 -0.37 -8.89
CA VAL A 244 -14.52 -0.50 -7.44
C VAL A 244 -15.01 -1.86 -6.94
N PHE A 245 -16.16 -2.32 -7.42
CA PHE A 245 -16.70 -3.63 -7.05
C PHE A 245 -15.79 -4.77 -7.53
N ASP A 246 -15.22 -4.67 -8.73
CA ASP A 246 -14.26 -5.66 -9.26
C ASP A 246 -13.05 -5.82 -8.35
N LEU A 247 -12.49 -4.72 -7.81
CA LEU A 247 -11.41 -4.80 -6.83
C LEU A 247 -11.83 -5.56 -5.57
N ILE A 248 -13.01 -5.25 -5.04
CA ILE A 248 -13.54 -5.88 -3.82
C ILE A 248 -13.79 -7.38 -4.06
N ALA A 249 -14.46 -7.73 -5.17
CA ALA A 249 -14.78 -9.11 -5.50
C ALA A 249 -13.53 -9.97 -5.74
N ARG A 250 -12.59 -9.50 -6.55
CA ARG A 250 -11.31 -10.20 -6.80
C ARG A 250 -10.49 -10.39 -5.52
N ARG A 251 -10.43 -9.38 -4.67
CA ARG A 251 -9.72 -9.46 -3.38
C ARG A 251 -10.37 -10.49 -2.47
N PHE A 252 -11.70 -10.53 -2.40
CA PHE A 252 -12.45 -11.51 -1.62
C PHE A 252 -12.26 -12.94 -2.14
N ILE A 253 -12.34 -13.16 -3.45
CA ILE A 253 -12.07 -14.47 -4.05
C ILE A 253 -10.63 -14.90 -3.79
N GLY A 254 -9.69 -13.96 -3.90
CA GLY A 254 -8.25 -14.21 -3.79
C GLY A 254 -7.82 -14.77 -2.43
N ILE A 255 -8.52 -14.48 -1.32
CA ILE A 255 -8.11 -15.00 0.01
C ILE A 255 -8.30 -16.52 0.14
N PHE A 256 -9.08 -17.14 -0.72
CA PHE A 256 -9.32 -18.58 -0.73
C PHE A 256 -8.37 -19.36 -1.63
N TYR A 257 -7.55 -18.65 -2.43
CA TYR A 257 -6.53 -19.28 -3.25
C TYR A 257 -5.34 -19.75 -2.41
N PRO A 258 -4.62 -20.79 -2.88
CA PRO A 258 -3.33 -21.16 -2.28
C PRO A 258 -2.33 -20.01 -2.48
N ASP A 259 -1.29 -20.01 -1.64
CA ASP A 259 -0.18 -19.06 -1.79
C ASP A 259 0.50 -19.25 -3.15
N CYS A 260 0.93 -18.16 -3.77
CA CYS A 260 1.77 -18.22 -4.94
C CYS A 260 3.16 -18.74 -4.55
N LEU A 261 3.60 -19.79 -5.21
CA LEU A 261 4.93 -20.36 -5.00
C LEU A 261 5.86 -19.83 -6.09
N PHE A 262 7.03 -19.36 -5.69
CA PHE A 262 8.05 -18.89 -6.62
C PHE A 262 9.44 -19.35 -6.21
N ASP A 263 10.31 -19.50 -7.18
CA ASP A 263 11.72 -19.81 -6.96
C ASP A 263 12.55 -18.54 -7.23
N THR A 264 13.36 -18.15 -6.27
CA THR A 264 14.36 -17.08 -6.44
C THR A 264 15.73 -17.71 -6.64
N THR A 265 16.39 -17.31 -7.71
CA THR A 265 17.79 -17.68 -7.95
C THR A 265 18.67 -16.45 -7.79
N THR A 266 19.65 -16.55 -6.94
CA THR A 266 20.63 -15.49 -6.67
C THR A 266 22.02 -15.98 -6.97
#